data_eca4337d00afaf2071b55bf4be843a44
#
_entry.id   eca4337d00afaf2071b55bf4be843a44
#
_cell.length_a   1.000
_cell.length_b   1.000
_cell.length_c   1.000
_cell.angle_alpha   90.00
_cell.angle_beta   90.00
_cell.angle_gamma   90.00
#
_symmetry.space_group_name_H-M   'P 1'
#
loop_
_entity.id
_entity.type
_entity.pdbx_description
1 polymer ?
#
loop_
_entity_poly.entity_id
_entity_poly.type
_entity_poly.pdbx_seq_one_letter_code
_entity_poly.pdbx_strand_id
1 'polypeptide(L)'
;LNVSVSRAKPQTDDFAVPALERHDASAQTFAPIVCGRWMVAVAPTLADGGPDFENLRAFIMDETVGVCYAPNVWHHPFVCFDQPAEMLMLRWDDRTEADTTWAQTPAGVDVEIALP
;
A
#
# COMPACT_ATOMS: atom_id res chain seq x y z
N LEU A 1 3.69 -17.19 -9.92
CA LEU A 1 3.76 -16.58 -8.59
C LEU A 1 5.10 -15.86 -8.42
N ASN A 2 5.04 -14.61 -8.08
CA ASN A 2 6.21 -13.82 -7.68
C ASN A 2 6.30 -13.83 -6.14
N VAL A 3 7.42 -14.32 -5.62
CA VAL A 3 7.76 -14.29 -4.19
C VAL A 3 9.07 -13.52 -4.07
N SER A 4 9.06 -12.42 -3.38
CA SER A 4 10.21 -11.54 -3.26
C SER A 4 10.29 -10.86 -1.89
N VAL A 5 11.42 -10.24 -1.61
CA VAL A 5 11.59 -9.35 -0.46
C VAL A 5 11.54 -7.91 -0.96
N SER A 6 10.55 -7.17 -0.51
CA SER A 6 10.43 -5.74 -0.77
C SER A 6 11.08 -4.95 0.35
N ARG A 7 11.86 -3.94 0.01
CA ARG A 7 12.59 -3.10 0.95
C ARG A 7 12.14 -1.65 0.85
N ALA A 8 12.05 -1.00 2.01
CA ALA A 8 11.75 0.42 2.09
C ALA A 8 12.63 1.12 3.12
N LYS A 9 12.93 2.39 2.87
CA LYS A 9 13.57 3.28 3.83
C LYS A 9 12.50 3.93 4.71
N PRO A 10 12.81 4.21 5.99
CA PRO A 10 11.85 4.86 6.87
C PRO A 10 11.50 6.27 6.39
N GLN A 11 10.24 6.63 6.56
CA GLN A 11 9.69 7.95 6.33
C GLN A 11 9.48 8.67 7.66
N THR A 12 9.24 9.96 7.61
CA THR A 12 8.87 10.76 8.77
C THR A 12 7.38 10.64 9.07
N ASP A 13 6.97 10.94 10.32
CA ASP A 13 5.58 10.77 10.76
C ASP A 13 4.58 11.73 10.05
N ASP A 14 5.08 12.72 9.32
CA ASP A 14 4.29 13.64 8.48
C ASP A 14 4.17 13.18 7.01
N PHE A 15 4.46 11.91 6.75
CA PHE A 15 4.38 11.36 5.40
C PHE A 15 2.98 11.57 4.80
N ALA A 16 2.94 12.17 3.62
CA ALA A 16 1.72 12.34 2.83
C ALA A 16 1.68 11.30 1.70
N VAL A 17 0.53 10.68 1.49
CA VAL A 17 0.34 9.67 0.44
C VAL A 17 0.30 10.34 -0.93
N PRO A 18 1.34 10.17 -1.79
CA PRO A 18 1.43 10.92 -3.05
C PRO A 18 0.61 10.33 -4.19
N ALA A 19 0.34 9.04 -4.14
CA ALA A 19 -0.34 8.29 -5.19
C ALA A 19 -0.87 6.96 -4.67
N LEU A 20 -1.78 6.37 -5.39
CA LEU A 20 -2.26 5.00 -5.18
C LEU A 20 -2.02 4.17 -6.43
N GLU A 21 -1.82 2.90 -6.24
CA GLU A 21 -1.76 1.89 -7.30
C GLU A 21 -2.79 0.80 -7.08
N ARG A 22 -3.13 0.09 -8.15
CA ARG A 22 -3.90 -1.16 -8.08
C ARG A 22 -3.34 -2.19 -9.04
N HIS A 23 -3.59 -3.46 -8.74
CA HIS A 23 -3.23 -4.60 -9.58
C HIS A 23 -4.48 -5.39 -9.96
N ASP A 24 -4.69 -5.62 -11.25
CA ASP A 24 -5.90 -6.32 -11.74
C ASP A 24 -5.75 -7.84 -11.64
N ALA A 25 -4.54 -8.33 -11.86
CA ALA A 25 -4.30 -9.75 -12.09
C ALA A 25 -4.36 -10.60 -10.82
N SER A 26 -4.06 -10.01 -9.64
CA SER A 26 -3.97 -10.82 -8.42
C SER A 26 -4.08 -9.98 -7.15
N ALA A 27 -4.34 -10.67 -6.05
CA ALA A 27 -4.07 -10.16 -4.71
C ALA A 27 -2.58 -9.92 -4.53
N GLN A 28 -2.22 -8.96 -3.66
CA GLN A 28 -0.85 -8.70 -3.24
C GLN A 28 -0.73 -8.78 -1.73
N THR A 29 0.17 -9.62 -1.25
CA THR A 29 0.39 -9.83 0.18
C THR A 29 1.74 -9.28 0.59
N PHE A 30 1.77 -8.57 1.73
CA PHE A 30 2.98 -8.18 2.43
C PHE A 30 2.96 -8.76 3.84
N ALA A 31 4.03 -9.45 4.21
CA ALA A 31 4.23 -9.97 5.56
C ALA A 31 5.56 -9.44 6.10
N PRO A 32 5.57 -8.77 7.27
CA PRO A 32 6.78 -8.22 7.84
C PRO A 32 7.84 -9.29 8.14
N ILE A 33 9.09 -9.00 7.77
CA ILE A 33 10.28 -9.70 8.24
C ILE A 33 10.96 -8.84 9.30
N VAL A 34 11.20 -7.56 8.96
CA VAL A 34 11.71 -6.52 9.86
C VAL A 34 11.06 -5.20 9.45
N CYS A 35 10.39 -4.49 10.36
CA CYS A 35 9.82 -3.19 9.97
C CYS A 35 9.58 -2.18 11.11
N GLY A 36 9.34 -2.60 12.35
CA GLY A 36 8.77 -1.69 13.35
C GLY A 36 7.36 -1.24 13.00
N ARG A 37 7.01 0.04 13.29
CA ARG A 37 5.73 0.60 12.83
C ARG A 37 5.74 0.76 11.31
N TRP A 38 4.63 0.42 10.69
CA TRP A 38 4.45 0.59 9.26
C TRP A 38 3.00 0.95 8.94
N MET A 39 2.76 1.40 7.73
CA MET A 39 1.48 1.93 7.31
C MET A 39 1.07 1.35 5.97
N VAL A 40 -0.22 1.07 5.84
CA VAL A 40 -0.91 0.89 4.56
C VAL A 40 -1.93 2.00 4.39
N ALA A 41 -2.10 2.47 3.16
CA ALA A 41 -3.13 3.42 2.79
C ALA A 41 -3.97 2.84 1.66
N VAL A 42 -5.29 2.88 1.80
CA VAL A 42 -6.25 2.28 0.89
C VAL A 42 -7.41 3.23 0.60
N ALA A 43 -7.99 3.13 -0.57
CA ALA A 43 -9.19 3.85 -0.95
C ALA A 43 -10.20 2.94 -1.64
N PRO A 44 -11.51 3.16 -1.45
CA PRO A 44 -12.54 2.48 -2.22
C PRO A 44 -12.43 2.84 -3.71
N THR A 45 -13.07 2.06 -4.56
CA THR A 45 -13.14 2.32 -5.99
C THR A 45 -14.45 3.01 -6.34
N LEU A 46 -14.36 4.14 -7.07
CA LEU A 46 -15.51 4.85 -7.61
C LEU A 46 -16.15 4.08 -8.79
N ALA A 47 -17.35 4.49 -9.19
CA ALA A 47 -18.06 3.88 -10.31
C ALA A 47 -17.30 3.95 -11.65
N ASP A 48 -16.44 4.96 -11.83
CA ASP A 48 -15.59 5.14 -13.01
C ASP A 48 -14.29 4.29 -12.95
N GLY A 49 -14.08 3.57 -11.85
CA GLY A 49 -12.91 2.74 -11.63
C GLY A 49 -11.73 3.44 -10.95
N GLY A 50 -11.79 4.74 -10.74
CA GLY A 50 -10.78 5.51 -10.02
C GLY A 50 -10.85 5.37 -8.51
N PRO A 51 -9.84 5.81 -7.78
CA PRO A 51 -9.86 5.77 -6.32
C PRO A 51 -10.75 6.87 -5.74
N ASP A 52 -11.49 6.52 -4.69
CA ASP A 52 -12.24 7.48 -3.89
C ASP A 52 -11.31 8.14 -2.86
N PHE A 53 -10.65 9.21 -3.26
CA PHE A 53 -9.72 9.92 -2.39
C PHE A 53 -10.38 10.58 -1.19
N GLU A 54 -11.69 10.88 -1.23
CA GLU A 54 -12.41 11.43 -0.09
C GLU A 54 -12.52 10.42 1.06
N ASN A 55 -12.47 9.13 0.74
CA ASN A 55 -12.49 8.03 1.68
C ASN A 55 -11.14 7.30 1.80
N LEU A 56 -10.05 7.96 1.43
CA LEU A 56 -8.69 7.46 1.64
C LEU A 56 -8.42 7.29 3.14
N ARG A 57 -7.97 6.10 3.54
CA ARG A 57 -7.64 5.78 4.93
C ARG A 57 -6.28 5.12 5.03
N ALA A 58 -5.57 5.44 6.10
CA ALA A 58 -4.33 4.79 6.47
C ALA A 58 -4.48 4.00 7.77
N PHE A 59 -3.82 2.86 7.84
CA PHE A 59 -3.75 2.02 9.02
C PHE A 59 -2.30 1.90 9.45
N ILE A 60 -2.03 2.28 10.71
CA ILE A 60 -0.71 2.09 11.34
C ILE A 60 -0.71 0.73 12.03
N MET A 61 0.28 -0.06 11.71
CA MET A 61 0.42 -1.43 12.22
C MET A 61 1.83 -1.65 12.78
N ASP A 62 1.97 -2.71 13.56
CA ASP A 62 3.27 -3.22 14.00
C ASP A 62 3.71 -4.44 13.18
N GLU A 63 4.86 -4.98 13.51
CA GLU A 63 5.45 -6.12 12.80
C GLU A 63 4.72 -7.46 12.97
N THR A 64 3.69 -7.52 13.79
CA THR A 64 2.90 -8.76 14.00
C THR A 64 1.76 -8.90 13.01
N VAL A 65 1.50 -7.87 12.21
CA VAL A 65 0.38 -7.82 11.27
C VAL A 65 0.89 -7.79 9.84
N GLY A 66 0.39 -8.68 8.99
CA GLY A 66 0.55 -8.63 7.54
C GLY A 66 -0.71 -8.08 6.87
N VAL A 67 -0.63 -7.78 5.58
CA VAL A 67 -1.75 -7.32 4.77
C VAL A 67 -1.86 -8.11 3.48
N CYS A 68 -3.08 -8.34 3.04
CA CYS A 68 -3.37 -8.86 1.70
C CYS A 68 -4.39 -7.94 1.03
N TYR A 69 -3.96 -7.22 0.01
CA TYR A 69 -4.87 -6.45 -0.84
C TYR A 69 -5.55 -7.40 -1.83
N ALA A 70 -6.88 -7.38 -1.88
CA ALA A 70 -7.60 -8.08 -2.93
C ALA A 70 -7.29 -7.47 -4.31
N PRO A 71 -7.54 -8.18 -5.43
CA PRO A 71 -7.39 -7.60 -6.76
C PRO A 71 -8.17 -6.29 -6.89
N ASN A 72 -7.60 -5.32 -7.59
CA ASN A 72 -8.18 -4.00 -7.84
C ASN A 72 -8.36 -3.07 -6.64
N VAL A 73 -7.86 -3.41 -5.46
CA VAL A 73 -7.87 -2.49 -4.32
C VAL A 73 -6.84 -1.38 -4.54
N TRP A 74 -7.29 -0.13 -4.53
CA TRP A 74 -6.41 1.02 -4.58
C TRP A 74 -5.63 1.14 -3.27
N HIS A 75 -4.29 1.17 -3.36
CA HIS A 75 -3.41 1.27 -2.21
C HIS A 75 -2.11 2.00 -2.54
N HIS A 76 -1.46 2.58 -1.53
CA HIS A 76 -0.08 3.02 -1.63
C HIS A 76 0.85 1.85 -1.26
N PRO A 77 2.03 1.70 -1.89
CA PRO A 77 3.05 0.79 -1.40
C PRO A 77 3.32 1.00 0.09
N PHE A 78 3.64 -0.07 0.82
CA PHE A 78 3.82 0.04 2.27
C PHE A 78 4.86 1.09 2.66
N VAL A 79 4.62 1.75 3.80
CA VAL A 79 5.48 2.79 4.36
C VAL A 79 5.94 2.34 5.75
N CYS A 80 7.22 2.49 6.05
CA CYS A 80 7.77 2.23 7.38
C CYS A 80 8.29 3.53 8.02
N PHE A 81 8.37 3.57 9.34
CA PHE A 81 8.71 4.78 10.09
C PHE A 81 9.93 4.64 11.00
N ASP A 82 10.07 3.51 11.69
CA ASP A 82 11.03 3.38 12.78
C ASP A 82 12.42 2.94 12.32
N GLN A 83 12.49 2.15 11.26
CA GLN A 83 13.70 1.54 10.73
C GLN A 83 13.49 1.09 9.28
N PRO A 84 14.56 0.79 8.53
CA PRO A 84 14.42 0.17 7.22
C PRO A 84 13.60 -1.12 7.32
N ALA A 85 12.65 -1.28 6.41
CA ALA A 85 11.77 -2.44 6.40
C ALA A 85 12.14 -3.46 5.34
N GLU A 86 11.95 -4.73 5.67
CA GLU A 86 11.94 -5.86 4.75
C GLU A 86 10.62 -6.60 4.90
N MET A 87 9.90 -6.76 3.79
CA MET A 87 8.61 -7.44 3.72
C MET A 87 8.69 -8.61 2.77
N LEU A 88 8.18 -9.75 3.16
CA LEU A 88 7.89 -10.81 2.19
C LEU A 88 6.70 -10.35 1.34
N MET A 89 6.86 -10.35 0.03
CA MET A 89 5.81 -9.99 -0.92
C MET A 89 5.44 -11.19 -1.78
N LEU A 90 4.15 -11.45 -1.91
CA LEU A 90 3.60 -12.48 -2.79
C LEU A 90 2.55 -11.86 -3.71
N ARG A 91 2.70 -12.11 -5.01
CA ARG A 91 1.76 -11.66 -6.04
C ARG A 91 1.87 -12.55 -7.28
N TRP A 92 0.75 -12.78 -7.95
CA TRP A 92 0.79 -13.28 -9.32
C TRP A 92 0.95 -12.10 -10.27
N ASP A 93 1.94 -12.14 -11.14
CA ASP A 93 2.15 -11.16 -12.18
C ASP A 93 2.84 -11.78 -13.41
N ASP A 94 2.84 -11.06 -14.51
CA ASP A 94 3.51 -11.43 -15.75
C ASP A 94 4.91 -10.81 -15.88
N ARG A 95 5.39 -10.14 -14.82
CA ARG A 95 6.64 -9.39 -14.75
C ARG A 95 6.69 -8.15 -15.67
N THR A 96 5.53 -7.66 -16.09
CA THR A 96 5.38 -6.38 -16.79
C THR A 96 4.69 -5.38 -15.88
N GLU A 97 4.69 -4.10 -16.29
CA GLU A 97 3.94 -3.06 -15.58
C GLU A 97 2.47 -2.97 -16.04
N ALA A 98 2.06 -3.84 -16.97
CA ALA A 98 0.72 -3.79 -17.56
C ALA A 98 -0.41 -4.07 -16.56
N ASP A 99 -0.13 -4.78 -15.47
CA ASP A 99 -1.10 -5.07 -14.41
C ASP A 99 -1.19 -3.98 -13.33
N THR A 100 -0.41 -2.91 -13.44
CA THR A 100 -0.36 -1.83 -12.45
C THR A 100 -0.93 -0.55 -13.04
N THR A 101 -1.95 -0.01 -12.37
CA THR A 101 -2.56 1.29 -12.69
C THR A 101 -2.28 2.25 -11.55
N TRP A 102 -1.83 3.47 -11.89
CA TRP A 102 -1.51 4.52 -10.92
C TRP A 102 -2.50 5.66 -10.98
N ALA A 103 -2.77 6.27 -9.81
CA ALA A 103 -3.53 7.50 -9.68
C ALA A 103 -2.82 8.44 -8.71
N GLN A 104 -2.60 9.69 -9.13
CA GLN A 104 -1.98 10.72 -8.30
C GLN A 104 -2.99 11.23 -7.27
N THR A 105 -2.54 11.40 -6.03
CA THR A 105 -3.37 12.02 -4.98
C THR A 105 -3.55 13.51 -5.29
N PRO A 106 -4.78 14.02 -5.39
CA PRO A 106 -5.02 15.45 -5.59
C PRO A 106 -4.46 16.29 -4.44
N ALA A 107 -4.05 17.52 -4.73
CA ALA A 107 -3.61 18.46 -3.70
C ALA A 107 -4.74 18.73 -2.69
N GLY A 108 -4.40 18.79 -1.40
CA GLY A 108 -5.34 19.09 -0.32
C GLY A 108 -6.15 17.87 0.15
N VAL A 109 -5.86 16.68 -0.35
CA VAL A 109 -6.44 15.45 0.19
C VAL A 109 -5.65 15.05 1.45
N ASP A 110 -6.37 14.96 2.56
CA ASP A 110 -5.84 14.43 3.82
C ASP A 110 -6.21 12.95 3.96
N VAL A 111 -5.32 12.19 4.58
CA VAL A 111 -5.57 10.78 4.88
C VAL A 111 -6.01 10.63 6.33
N GLU A 112 -7.14 9.98 6.55
CA GLU A 112 -7.56 9.58 7.89
C GLU A 112 -6.70 8.40 8.37
N ILE A 113 -6.06 8.57 9.52
CA ILE A 113 -5.25 7.50 10.13
C ILE A 113 -6.10 6.75 11.15
N ALA A 114 -6.21 5.45 10.98
CA ALA A 114 -6.85 4.54 11.91
C ALA A 114 -5.80 3.65 12.59
N LEU A 115 -5.92 3.52 13.91
CA LEU A 115 -5.13 2.54 14.66
C LEU A 115 -5.86 1.19 14.64
N PRO A 116 -5.13 0.10 14.52
CA PRO A 116 -5.73 -1.23 14.57
C PRO A 116 -6.31 -1.57 15.94
#